data_138eed5edfc825ed3d9fbb0045d674e2
#
_entry.id   138eed5edfc825ed3d9fbb0045d674e2
#
_cell.length_a   1.000
_cell.length_b   1.000
_cell.length_c   1.000
_cell.angle_alpha   90.00
_cell.angle_beta   90.00
_cell.angle_gamma   90.00
#
_symmetry.space_group_name_H-M   'P 1'
#
loop_
_entity.id
_entity.type
_entity.pdbx_description
1 polymer ?
#
loop_
_entity_poly.entity_id
_entity_poly.type
_entity_poly.pdbx_seq_one_letter_code
_entity_poly.pdbx_strand_id
1 'polypeptide(L)'
;MQPRLLLLPFLLSSLPALAVTLQTRPGSVGWEGEGDPFESRPSPPGANFGGGEVVRRAGEQATFRLKPEAQWLGRGSATLLAAAPPWRPGQGDINLGQVSIGSGEVPFNSSQQQAGRLLTGLLEGRSPLVRHRTWQGDRLEVRLLPARFASVYSQYQACIAKLLPVNFEQVKLAQVGFPDGGTALNDVARAKLDIILQLLKADPSINRIELDGHSDNSGNRLTNRDLSRRRALAVQEYLKSNGVPESQINVRFYGERYPLVANNSAANRARNRRVTVHLSREAVVEPATEAPKAEDKPAPPAAEPAAPKPPAASLQGKPTV
;
A
#
# COMPACT_ATOMS: atom_id res chain seq x y z
N MET A 1 -11.97 72.45 -37.92
CA MET A 1 -11.59 71.15 -38.49
C MET A 1 -11.15 70.24 -37.36
N GLN A 2 -12.01 69.32 -36.89
CA GLN A 2 -11.68 68.36 -35.85
C GLN A 2 -11.39 67.00 -36.50
N PRO A 3 -10.30 66.30 -36.16
CA PRO A 3 -10.02 64.96 -36.68
C PRO A 3 -10.90 63.91 -35.97
N ARG A 4 -11.67 63.15 -36.77
CA ARG A 4 -12.41 61.99 -36.30
C ARG A 4 -11.45 60.84 -36.11
N LEU A 5 -11.26 60.44 -34.84
CA LEU A 5 -10.51 59.21 -34.46
C LEU A 5 -11.39 58.00 -34.78
N LEU A 6 -11.03 57.22 -35.79
CA LEU A 6 -11.64 55.93 -36.10
C LEU A 6 -11.08 54.87 -35.13
N LEU A 7 -11.90 54.46 -34.13
CA LEU A 7 -11.63 53.30 -33.29
C LEU A 7 -11.92 52.04 -34.13
N LEU A 8 -10.85 51.34 -34.51
CA LEU A 8 -10.94 49.98 -35.06
C LEU A 8 -11.30 49.00 -33.91
N PRO A 9 -12.35 48.17 -34.03
CA PRO A 9 -12.62 47.12 -33.07
C PRO A 9 -11.57 46.00 -33.25
N PHE A 10 -10.77 45.78 -32.23
CA PHE A 10 -9.89 44.61 -32.11
C PHE A 10 -10.77 43.37 -31.92
N LEU A 11 -11.02 42.63 -32.96
CA LEU A 11 -11.58 41.27 -32.91
C LEU A 11 -10.60 40.36 -32.23
N LEU A 12 -10.78 40.12 -30.95
CA LEU A 12 -10.14 39.03 -30.22
C LEU A 12 -10.67 37.70 -30.82
N SER A 13 -9.99 37.16 -31.81
CA SER A 13 -10.21 35.79 -32.25
C SER A 13 -9.75 34.85 -31.12
N SER A 14 -10.71 34.29 -30.39
CA SER A 14 -10.45 33.17 -29.48
C SER A 14 -9.97 31.99 -30.31
N LEU A 15 -8.66 31.70 -30.26
CA LEU A 15 -8.11 30.49 -30.83
C LEU A 15 -8.80 29.28 -30.15
N PRO A 16 -9.26 28.28 -30.94
CA PRO A 16 -9.84 27.09 -30.35
C PRO A 16 -8.77 26.38 -29.52
N ALA A 17 -9.07 26.10 -28.26
CA ALA A 17 -8.21 25.30 -27.40
C ALA A 17 -8.02 23.93 -28.04
N LEU A 18 -6.80 23.60 -28.44
CA LEU A 18 -6.45 22.30 -29.02
C LEU A 18 -6.67 21.21 -27.98
N ALA A 19 -7.52 20.22 -28.28
CA ALA A 19 -7.68 19.03 -27.46
C ALA A 19 -6.63 18.01 -27.87
N VAL A 20 -5.74 17.65 -26.93
CA VAL A 20 -4.78 16.56 -27.13
C VAL A 20 -5.44 15.26 -26.72
N THR A 21 -5.68 14.36 -27.69
CA THR A 21 -6.24 13.03 -27.42
C THR A 21 -5.14 11.98 -27.50
N LEU A 22 -4.92 11.29 -26.39
CA LEU A 22 -4.02 10.15 -26.27
C LEU A 22 -4.87 8.88 -26.28
N GLN A 23 -4.64 8.02 -27.25
CA GLN A 23 -5.43 6.81 -27.44
C GLN A 23 -4.51 5.60 -27.63
N THR A 24 -4.91 4.44 -27.04
CA THR A 24 -4.28 3.16 -27.36
C THR A 24 -4.42 2.89 -28.87
N ARG A 25 -3.34 2.43 -29.52
CA ARG A 25 -3.36 2.19 -30.96
C ARG A 25 -4.35 1.08 -31.33
N PRO A 26 -5.19 1.26 -32.35
CA PRO A 26 -5.95 0.15 -32.92
C PRO A 26 -4.95 -0.87 -33.47
N GLY A 27 -5.04 -2.12 -33.03
CA GLY A 27 -4.10 -3.18 -33.42
C GLY A 27 -2.97 -3.47 -32.44
N SER A 28 -2.78 -2.65 -31.38
CA SER A 28 -2.08 -3.13 -30.19
C SER A 28 -2.88 -4.31 -29.59
N VAL A 29 -2.17 -5.30 -29.08
CA VAL A 29 -2.77 -6.47 -28.43
C VAL A 29 -3.81 -6.00 -27.41
N GLY A 30 -4.97 -6.66 -27.35
CA GLY A 30 -6.07 -6.26 -26.44
C GLY A 30 -5.70 -6.37 -24.96
N TRP A 31 -6.64 -6.08 -24.10
CA TRP A 31 -6.44 -6.22 -22.65
C TRP A 31 -5.83 -7.58 -22.30
N GLU A 32 -4.93 -7.60 -21.35
CA GLU A 32 -4.27 -8.79 -20.80
C GLU A 32 -4.57 -8.88 -19.30
N GLY A 33 -4.73 -10.10 -18.79
CA GLY A 33 -5.00 -10.34 -17.38
C GLY A 33 -3.76 -10.90 -16.70
N GLU A 34 -3.24 -10.18 -15.71
CA GLU A 34 -2.23 -10.66 -14.78
C GLU A 34 -2.84 -10.80 -13.38
N GLY A 35 -2.36 -11.73 -12.59
CA GLY A 35 -2.80 -11.84 -11.21
C GLY A 35 -2.13 -12.97 -10.45
N ASP A 36 -2.08 -12.76 -9.14
CA ASP A 36 -1.59 -13.66 -8.12
C ASP A 36 -2.66 -13.78 -6.99
N PRO A 37 -2.43 -14.51 -5.89
CA PRO A 37 -3.38 -14.60 -4.80
C PRO A 37 -3.68 -13.27 -4.07
N PHE A 38 -2.87 -12.23 -4.29
CA PHE A 38 -3.00 -10.93 -3.62
C PHE A 38 -3.62 -9.85 -4.50
N GLU A 39 -3.42 -9.93 -5.81
CA GLU A 39 -3.87 -8.91 -6.74
C GLU A 39 -4.24 -9.48 -8.11
N SER A 40 -5.32 -8.97 -8.70
CA SER A 40 -5.68 -9.21 -10.11
C SER A 40 -5.71 -7.90 -10.87
N ARG A 41 -5.05 -7.86 -12.04
CA ARG A 41 -4.71 -6.63 -12.76
C ARG A 41 -4.90 -6.75 -14.26
N PRO A 42 -6.14 -6.71 -14.77
CA PRO A 42 -6.36 -6.55 -16.20
C PRO A 42 -5.94 -5.14 -16.68
N SER A 43 -5.09 -5.10 -17.69
CA SER A 43 -4.56 -3.87 -18.28
C SER A 43 -4.47 -4.00 -19.82
N PRO A 44 -4.64 -2.91 -20.59
CA PRO A 44 -4.26 -2.90 -21.98
C PRO A 44 -2.74 -2.89 -22.09
N PRO A 45 -2.14 -3.58 -23.09
CA PRO A 45 -0.70 -3.56 -23.30
C PRO A 45 -0.21 -2.15 -23.60
N GLY A 46 1.06 -1.90 -23.21
CA GLY A 46 1.74 -0.61 -23.15
C GLY A 46 1.33 0.42 -24.21
N ALA A 47 0.71 1.47 -23.76
CA ALA A 47 0.52 2.67 -24.54
C ALA A 47 1.69 3.62 -24.27
N ASN A 48 2.21 4.30 -25.31
CA ASN A 48 3.30 5.27 -25.21
C ASN A 48 3.03 6.47 -24.27
N PHE A 49 1.90 6.47 -23.57
CA PHE A 49 1.45 7.53 -22.65
C PHE A 49 1.19 6.99 -21.22
N GLY A 50 1.63 5.77 -20.94
CA GLY A 50 1.32 5.08 -19.68
C GLY A 50 0.12 4.14 -19.81
N GLY A 51 -0.05 3.29 -18.82
CA GLY A 51 -1.08 2.27 -18.77
C GLY A 51 -2.29 2.69 -17.93
N GLY A 52 -3.47 2.23 -18.35
CA GLY A 52 -4.63 2.18 -17.47
C GLY A 52 -4.88 0.75 -17.04
N GLU A 53 -5.19 0.52 -15.80
CA GLU A 53 -5.41 -0.81 -15.25
C GLU A 53 -6.64 -0.83 -14.33
N VAL A 54 -7.34 -1.96 -14.29
CA VAL A 54 -8.32 -2.22 -13.27
C VAL A 54 -7.67 -3.12 -12.23
N VAL A 55 -7.51 -2.65 -11.01
CA VAL A 55 -6.82 -3.40 -9.96
C VAL A 55 -7.81 -3.84 -8.90
N ARG A 56 -7.81 -5.13 -8.56
CA ARG A 56 -8.49 -5.67 -7.40
C ARG A 56 -7.49 -6.40 -6.53
N ARG A 57 -7.33 -5.93 -5.30
CA ARG A 57 -6.48 -6.56 -4.29
C ARG A 57 -7.31 -7.47 -3.39
N ALA A 58 -6.62 -8.42 -2.78
CA ALA A 58 -7.18 -9.25 -1.73
C ALA A 58 -7.86 -8.38 -0.66
N GLY A 59 -9.08 -8.75 -0.26
CA GLY A 59 -9.87 -8.00 0.71
C GLY A 59 -10.39 -6.63 0.27
N GLU A 60 -10.16 -6.22 -1.00
CA GLU A 60 -10.59 -4.92 -1.52
C GLU A 60 -11.51 -5.08 -2.73
N GLN A 61 -12.24 -4.02 -3.06
CA GLN A 61 -12.99 -3.91 -4.30
C GLN A 61 -12.09 -3.35 -5.41
N ALA A 62 -12.51 -3.56 -6.67
CA ALA A 62 -11.77 -3.06 -7.82
C ALA A 62 -11.68 -1.52 -7.84
N THR A 63 -10.54 -1.00 -8.28
CA THR A 63 -10.33 0.42 -8.62
C THR A 63 -9.73 0.51 -10.02
N PHE A 64 -10.02 1.61 -10.72
CA PHE A 64 -9.38 1.90 -12.00
C PHE A 64 -8.25 2.91 -11.77
N ARG A 65 -7.08 2.60 -12.28
CA ARG A 65 -5.86 3.39 -12.12
C ARG A 65 -5.31 3.79 -13.47
N LEU A 66 -4.68 4.96 -13.50
CA LEU A 66 -3.93 5.43 -14.65
C LEU A 66 -2.51 5.79 -14.20
N LYS A 67 -1.52 5.20 -14.85
CA LYS A 67 -0.09 5.45 -14.64
C LYS A 67 0.47 6.13 -15.87
N PRO A 68 0.51 7.45 -15.93
CA PRO A 68 1.10 8.16 -17.06
C PRO A 68 2.63 8.01 -17.05
N GLU A 69 3.25 7.74 -18.18
CA GLU A 69 4.72 7.72 -18.32
C GLU A 69 5.35 9.11 -18.16
N ALA A 70 4.60 10.15 -18.48
CA ALA A 70 5.04 11.53 -18.28
C ALA A 70 4.10 12.24 -17.29
N GLN A 71 4.62 13.24 -16.58
CA GLN A 71 3.87 14.04 -15.58
C GLN A 71 2.83 14.99 -16.21
N TRP A 72 2.25 14.62 -17.34
CA TRP A 72 1.34 15.48 -18.08
C TRP A 72 -0.11 15.50 -17.56
N LEU A 73 -0.48 14.60 -16.66
CA LEU A 73 -1.75 14.74 -15.94
C LEU A 73 -1.77 15.96 -14.99
N GLY A 74 -0.61 16.42 -14.47
CA GLY A 74 -0.56 17.52 -13.52
C GLY A 74 -1.30 17.21 -12.21
N ARG A 75 -1.55 18.26 -11.41
CA ARG A 75 -2.39 18.17 -10.20
C ARG A 75 -3.79 18.70 -10.50
N GLY A 76 -4.80 18.27 -9.76
CA GLY A 76 -6.17 18.77 -9.88
C GLY A 76 -7.19 17.66 -9.88
N SER A 77 -8.17 17.73 -10.77
CA SER A 77 -9.19 16.71 -10.95
C SER A 77 -9.42 16.40 -12.42
N ALA A 78 -9.77 15.16 -12.69
CA ALA A 78 -10.17 14.72 -14.02
C ALA A 78 -11.56 14.09 -13.97
N THR A 79 -12.29 14.14 -15.09
CA THR A 79 -13.56 13.46 -15.24
C THR A 79 -13.31 12.07 -15.83
N LEU A 80 -13.81 11.05 -15.14
CA LEU A 80 -13.83 9.68 -15.66
C LEU A 80 -15.15 9.43 -16.37
N LEU A 81 -15.06 8.89 -17.60
CA LEU A 81 -16.22 8.57 -18.43
C LEU A 81 -16.09 7.14 -18.98
N ALA A 82 -17.21 6.49 -19.23
CA ALA A 82 -17.30 5.33 -20.10
C ALA A 82 -17.80 5.84 -21.48
N ALA A 83 -16.85 6.10 -22.37
CA ALA A 83 -17.12 6.71 -23.66
C ALA A 83 -17.85 5.74 -24.59
N ALA A 84 -18.82 6.25 -25.32
CA ALA A 84 -19.60 5.47 -26.25
C ALA A 84 -18.71 4.87 -27.36
N PRO A 85 -19.01 3.62 -27.79
CA PRO A 85 -18.31 3.02 -28.90
C PRO A 85 -18.65 3.76 -30.22
N PRO A 86 -17.66 4.07 -31.09
CA PRO A 86 -17.90 4.87 -32.29
C PRO A 86 -18.81 4.20 -33.33
N TRP A 87 -18.97 2.88 -33.24
CA TRP A 87 -19.86 2.09 -34.11
C TRP A 87 -21.33 2.00 -33.64
N ARG A 88 -21.68 2.68 -32.54
CA ARG A 88 -23.06 2.78 -32.05
C ARG A 88 -23.51 4.24 -32.04
N PRO A 89 -23.91 4.78 -33.17
CA PRO A 89 -24.37 6.17 -33.25
C PRO A 89 -25.62 6.35 -32.36
N GLY A 90 -25.75 7.49 -31.71
CA GLY A 90 -26.85 7.82 -30.81
C GLY A 90 -26.62 7.43 -29.34
N GLN A 91 -25.58 6.68 -29.02
CA GLN A 91 -25.19 6.46 -27.61
C GLN A 91 -24.26 7.58 -27.14
N GLY A 92 -24.61 8.20 -26.01
CA GLY A 92 -23.76 9.19 -25.34
C GLY A 92 -22.73 8.57 -24.41
N ASP A 93 -21.74 9.37 -24.01
CA ASP A 93 -20.78 9.02 -22.97
C ASP A 93 -21.48 8.96 -21.60
N ILE A 94 -21.11 7.99 -20.78
CA ILE A 94 -21.61 7.87 -19.39
C ILE A 94 -20.59 8.58 -18.48
N ASN A 95 -21.03 9.63 -17.81
CA ASN A 95 -20.19 10.30 -16.81
C ASN A 95 -20.16 9.48 -15.52
N LEU A 96 -18.96 9.08 -15.10
CA LEU A 96 -18.71 8.31 -13.88
C LEU A 96 -18.31 9.21 -12.70
N GLY A 97 -18.07 10.50 -12.95
CA GLY A 97 -17.74 11.50 -11.93
C GLY A 97 -16.30 11.98 -11.96
N GLN A 98 -15.98 12.83 -11.00
CA GLN A 98 -14.64 13.39 -10.83
C GLN A 98 -13.72 12.45 -10.05
N VAL A 99 -12.44 12.47 -10.40
CA VAL A 99 -11.36 11.76 -9.71
C VAL A 99 -10.26 12.77 -9.44
N SER A 100 -9.79 12.86 -8.20
CA SER A 100 -8.66 13.70 -7.84
C SER A 100 -7.35 13.13 -8.39
N ILE A 101 -6.51 14.00 -8.93
CA ILE A 101 -5.17 13.65 -9.40
C ILE A 101 -4.19 13.96 -8.26
N GLY A 102 -3.60 12.91 -7.70
CA GLY A 102 -2.61 12.98 -6.63
C GLY A 102 -1.17 13.13 -7.15
N SER A 103 -0.22 13.03 -6.24
CA SER A 103 1.21 12.91 -6.52
C SER A 103 1.64 11.44 -6.36
N GLY A 104 2.67 11.00 -7.07
CA GLY A 104 3.24 9.65 -6.97
C GLY A 104 3.11 8.82 -8.26
N GLU A 105 3.45 7.55 -8.16
CA GLU A 105 3.45 6.62 -9.32
C GLU A 105 2.06 6.36 -9.89
N VAL A 106 1.02 6.44 -9.07
CA VAL A 106 -0.38 6.24 -9.47
C VAL A 106 -1.17 7.50 -9.13
N PRO A 107 -1.02 8.57 -9.90
CA PRO A 107 -1.67 9.85 -9.60
C PRO A 107 -3.19 9.81 -9.76
N PHE A 108 -3.71 8.93 -10.60
CA PHE A 108 -5.14 8.77 -10.85
C PHE A 108 -5.63 7.42 -10.35
N ASN A 109 -6.54 7.43 -9.36
CA ASN A 109 -7.15 6.25 -8.78
C ASN A 109 -8.64 6.51 -8.53
N SER A 110 -9.50 5.75 -9.22
CA SER A 110 -10.96 5.89 -9.11
C SER A 110 -11.50 5.34 -7.80
N SER A 111 -12.73 5.73 -7.45
CA SER A 111 -13.48 5.03 -6.41
C SER A 111 -13.90 3.62 -6.89
N GLN A 112 -14.23 2.75 -5.93
CA GLN A 112 -14.75 1.40 -6.20
C GLN A 112 -16.04 1.43 -7.04
N GLN A 113 -16.95 2.36 -6.73
CA GLN A 113 -18.20 2.52 -7.47
C GLN A 113 -17.95 2.94 -8.93
N GLN A 114 -17.01 3.88 -9.15
CA GLN A 114 -16.63 4.29 -10.51
C GLN A 114 -16.01 3.14 -11.30
N ALA A 115 -15.12 2.36 -10.68
CA ALA A 115 -14.50 1.20 -11.31
C ALA A 115 -15.53 0.12 -11.67
N GLY A 116 -16.49 -0.18 -10.78
CA GLY A 116 -17.55 -1.15 -11.06
C GLY A 116 -18.40 -0.73 -12.28
N ARG A 117 -18.80 0.54 -12.34
CA ARG A 117 -19.54 1.09 -13.52
C ARG A 117 -18.68 1.09 -14.78
N LEU A 118 -17.38 1.33 -14.66
CA LEU A 118 -16.45 1.30 -15.77
C LEU A 118 -16.29 -0.13 -16.33
N LEU A 119 -16.16 -1.13 -15.45
CA LEU A 119 -16.12 -2.55 -15.84
C LEU A 119 -17.39 -2.97 -16.63
N THR A 120 -18.56 -2.56 -16.16
CA THR A 120 -19.82 -2.79 -16.91
C THR A 120 -19.75 -2.12 -18.29
N GLY A 121 -19.30 -0.87 -18.36
CA GLY A 121 -19.15 -0.18 -19.64
C GLY A 121 -18.16 -0.86 -20.58
N LEU A 122 -17.03 -1.36 -20.07
CA LEU A 122 -16.05 -2.11 -20.88
C LEU A 122 -16.64 -3.39 -21.48
N LEU A 123 -17.51 -4.10 -20.73
CA LEU A 123 -18.23 -5.27 -21.24
C LEU A 123 -19.25 -4.90 -22.33
N GLU A 124 -19.82 -3.70 -22.28
CA GLU A 124 -20.70 -3.14 -23.32
C GLU A 124 -19.92 -2.60 -24.52
N GLY A 125 -18.59 -2.67 -24.52
CA GLY A 125 -17.72 -2.14 -25.58
C GLY A 125 -17.44 -0.64 -25.47
N ARG A 126 -17.73 -0.01 -24.33
CA ARG A 126 -17.36 1.39 -24.04
C ARG A 126 -15.88 1.50 -23.72
N SER A 127 -15.32 2.66 -23.97
CA SER A 127 -13.90 2.97 -23.70
C SER A 127 -13.77 3.74 -22.38
N PRO A 128 -12.86 3.36 -21.46
CA PRO A 128 -12.41 4.27 -20.41
C PRO A 128 -11.86 5.55 -21.04
N LEU A 129 -12.40 6.68 -20.61
CA LEU A 129 -11.99 8.00 -21.06
C LEU A 129 -11.77 8.88 -19.84
N VAL A 130 -10.54 9.36 -19.68
CA VAL A 130 -10.16 10.35 -18.67
C VAL A 130 -10.00 11.70 -19.34
N ARG A 131 -10.81 12.67 -18.94
CA ARG A 131 -10.79 14.03 -19.44
C ARG A 131 -10.28 14.98 -18.38
N HIS A 132 -9.19 15.67 -18.67
CA HIS A 132 -8.55 16.61 -17.75
C HIS A 132 -8.29 17.96 -18.45
N ARG A 133 -8.24 19.05 -17.67
CA ARG A 133 -7.69 20.32 -18.11
C ARG A 133 -6.31 20.50 -17.53
N THR A 134 -5.34 20.69 -18.41
CA THR A 134 -3.97 21.00 -18.00
C THR A 134 -3.91 22.38 -17.31
N TRP A 135 -2.83 22.64 -16.62
CA TRP A 135 -2.58 23.96 -16.02
C TRP A 135 -2.48 25.09 -17.05
N GLN A 136 -2.17 24.78 -18.30
CA GLN A 136 -2.15 25.71 -19.45
C GLN A 136 -3.56 25.96 -20.03
N GLY A 137 -4.58 25.25 -19.54
CA GLY A 137 -5.96 25.36 -20.01
C GLY A 137 -6.32 24.42 -21.15
N ASP A 138 -5.36 23.65 -21.69
CA ASP A 138 -5.58 22.69 -22.76
C ASP A 138 -6.45 21.51 -22.29
N ARG A 139 -7.21 20.94 -23.19
CA ARG A 139 -7.98 19.72 -22.95
C ARG A 139 -7.13 18.50 -23.23
N LEU A 140 -6.92 17.67 -22.23
CA LEU A 140 -6.28 16.37 -22.36
C LEU A 140 -7.33 15.26 -22.24
N GLU A 141 -7.38 14.37 -23.21
CA GLU A 141 -8.23 13.17 -23.19
C GLU A 141 -7.37 11.92 -23.33
N VAL A 142 -7.49 11.01 -22.38
CA VAL A 142 -6.83 9.69 -22.39
C VAL A 142 -7.91 8.63 -22.60
N ARG A 143 -7.88 7.94 -23.75
CA ARG A 143 -8.84 6.91 -24.11
C ARG A 143 -8.18 5.55 -24.22
N LEU A 144 -8.72 4.57 -23.51
CA LEU A 144 -8.31 3.17 -23.60
C LEU A 144 -9.35 2.37 -24.39
N LEU A 145 -8.91 1.68 -25.43
CA LEU A 145 -9.84 0.89 -26.26
C LEU A 145 -10.23 -0.41 -25.53
N PRO A 146 -11.51 -0.85 -25.62
CA PRO A 146 -12.01 -2.05 -24.96
C PRO A 146 -11.68 -3.35 -25.71
N ALA A 147 -10.66 -3.33 -26.60
CA ALA A 147 -10.32 -4.48 -27.43
C ALA A 147 -10.05 -5.74 -26.61
N ARG A 148 -10.72 -6.85 -26.91
CA ARG A 148 -10.63 -8.15 -26.22
C ARG A 148 -10.97 -8.15 -24.73
N PHE A 149 -11.55 -7.07 -24.20
CA PHE A 149 -11.85 -7.01 -22.75
C PHE A 149 -12.78 -8.14 -22.29
N ALA A 150 -13.79 -8.51 -23.07
CA ALA A 150 -14.72 -9.56 -22.71
C ALA A 150 -14.03 -10.93 -22.48
N SER A 151 -13.02 -11.28 -23.28
CA SER A 151 -12.26 -12.52 -23.10
C SER A 151 -11.37 -12.48 -21.84
N VAL A 152 -10.77 -11.33 -21.57
CA VAL A 152 -9.92 -11.12 -20.36
C VAL A 152 -10.76 -11.02 -19.10
N TYR A 153 -11.99 -10.55 -19.20
CA TYR A 153 -12.88 -10.45 -18.06
C TYR A 153 -13.23 -11.82 -17.43
N SER A 154 -13.34 -12.86 -18.23
CA SER A 154 -13.53 -14.22 -17.69
C SER A 154 -12.29 -14.71 -16.92
N GLN A 155 -11.09 -14.42 -17.41
CA GLN A 155 -9.84 -14.71 -16.71
C GLN A 155 -9.72 -13.87 -15.42
N TYR A 156 -10.08 -12.59 -15.47
CA TYR A 156 -10.15 -11.71 -14.31
C TYR A 156 -11.11 -12.28 -13.24
N GLN A 157 -12.30 -12.72 -13.62
CA GLN A 157 -13.24 -13.34 -12.68
C GLN A 157 -12.67 -14.61 -12.04
N ALA A 158 -12.03 -15.49 -12.83
CA ALA A 158 -11.36 -16.67 -12.31
C ALA A 158 -10.20 -16.33 -11.36
N CYS A 159 -9.48 -15.24 -11.63
CA CYS A 159 -8.40 -14.76 -10.76
C CYS A 159 -8.96 -14.20 -9.44
N ILE A 160 -9.97 -13.32 -9.50
CA ILE A 160 -10.55 -12.73 -8.29
C ILE A 160 -11.23 -13.74 -7.37
N ALA A 161 -11.72 -14.86 -7.91
CA ALA A 161 -12.27 -15.96 -7.12
C ALA A 161 -11.19 -16.67 -6.26
N LYS A 162 -9.91 -16.53 -6.62
CA LYS A 162 -8.75 -17.11 -5.91
C LYS A 162 -8.05 -16.11 -4.99
N LEU A 163 -8.46 -14.82 -5.03
CA LEU A 163 -7.87 -13.82 -4.14
C LEU A 163 -8.13 -14.17 -2.68
N LEU A 164 -7.13 -13.91 -1.85
CA LEU A 164 -7.29 -14.02 -0.41
C LEU A 164 -8.41 -13.09 0.10
N PRO A 165 -9.10 -13.47 1.18
CA PRO A 165 -10.19 -12.66 1.74
C PRO A 165 -9.71 -11.34 2.35
N VAL A 166 -8.40 -11.23 2.65
CA VAL A 166 -7.77 -10.06 3.25
C VAL A 166 -6.36 -9.86 2.69
N ASN A 167 -5.84 -8.64 2.81
CA ASN A 167 -4.44 -8.32 2.56
C ASN A 167 -3.66 -8.08 3.87
N PHE A 168 -2.35 -7.99 3.77
CA PHE A 168 -1.46 -7.76 4.91
C PHE A 168 -1.84 -6.52 5.72
N GLU A 169 -2.14 -5.40 5.07
CA GLU A 169 -2.45 -4.13 5.73
C GLU A 169 -3.71 -4.22 6.62
N GLN A 170 -4.67 -5.07 6.24
CA GLN A 170 -5.91 -5.25 6.98
C GLN A 170 -5.73 -6.10 8.25
N VAL A 171 -4.74 -6.99 8.27
CA VAL A 171 -4.54 -7.95 9.38
C VAL A 171 -3.20 -7.81 10.09
N LYS A 172 -2.29 -6.94 9.63
CA LYS A 172 -0.99 -6.73 10.28
C LYS A 172 -1.10 -6.38 11.77
N LEU A 173 -2.27 -5.90 12.20
CA LEU A 173 -2.61 -5.63 13.59
C LEU A 173 -4.01 -6.17 13.91
N ALA A 174 -4.13 -7.48 13.96
CA ALA A 174 -5.40 -8.15 14.23
C ALA A 174 -5.66 -8.30 15.75
N GLN A 175 -6.94 -8.31 16.12
CA GLN A 175 -7.37 -8.49 17.51
C GLN A 175 -8.24 -9.73 17.65
N VAL A 176 -7.84 -10.62 18.54
CA VAL A 176 -8.56 -11.85 18.92
C VAL A 176 -9.19 -11.63 20.29
N GLY A 177 -10.52 -11.58 20.35
CA GLY A 177 -11.26 -11.36 21.59
C GLY A 177 -11.46 -12.64 22.40
N PHE A 178 -11.63 -12.49 23.72
CA PHE A 178 -11.87 -13.59 24.63
C PHE A 178 -13.12 -13.35 25.50
N PRO A 179 -13.84 -14.42 25.88
CA PRO A 179 -14.96 -14.33 26.80
C PRO A 179 -14.48 -13.91 28.20
N ASP A 180 -15.43 -13.54 29.06
CA ASP A 180 -15.13 -13.16 30.43
C ASP A 180 -14.53 -14.34 31.20
N GLY A 181 -13.42 -14.08 31.92
CA GLY A 181 -12.65 -15.11 32.64
C GLY A 181 -12.05 -16.22 31.76
N GLY A 182 -12.44 -16.31 30.47
CA GLY A 182 -12.06 -17.40 29.55
C GLY A 182 -10.69 -17.23 28.90
N THR A 183 -10.10 -18.39 28.54
CA THR A 183 -8.85 -18.50 27.78
C THR A 183 -9.02 -19.33 26.51
N ALA A 184 -10.17 -19.96 26.32
CA ALA A 184 -10.47 -20.77 25.15
C ALA A 184 -10.80 -19.89 23.93
N LEU A 185 -10.30 -20.29 22.76
CA LEU A 185 -10.65 -19.66 21.50
C LEU A 185 -12.05 -20.12 21.07
N ASN A 186 -12.96 -19.16 20.89
CA ASN A 186 -14.27 -19.41 20.29
C ASN A 186 -14.18 -19.45 18.76
N ASP A 187 -15.25 -19.80 18.08
CA ASP A 187 -15.28 -19.95 16.63
C ASP A 187 -14.94 -18.64 15.89
N VAL A 188 -15.35 -17.49 16.42
CA VAL A 188 -15.00 -16.17 15.85
C VAL A 188 -13.50 -15.91 15.92
N ALA A 189 -12.88 -16.26 17.06
CA ALA A 189 -11.44 -16.14 17.26
C ALA A 189 -10.67 -17.08 16.32
N ARG A 190 -11.12 -18.33 16.17
CA ARG A 190 -10.54 -19.33 15.25
C ARG A 190 -10.66 -18.86 13.81
N ALA A 191 -11.84 -18.43 13.37
CA ALA A 191 -12.04 -17.95 11.99
C ALA A 191 -11.11 -16.76 11.65
N LYS A 192 -10.84 -15.84 12.60
CA LYS A 192 -9.86 -14.77 12.40
C LYS A 192 -8.44 -15.30 12.27
N LEU A 193 -8.06 -16.27 13.09
CA LEU A 193 -6.74 -16.89 13.03
C LEU A 193 -6.56 -17.70 11.74
N ASP A 194 -7.61 -18.37 11.25
CA ASP A 194 -7.59 -19.11 9.97
C ASP A 194 -7.32 -18.19 8.78
N ILE A 195 -7.91 -17.00 8.78
CA ILE A 195 -7.65 -15.97 7.75
C ILE A 195 -6.17 -15.53 7.81
N ILE A 196 -5.61 -15.33 9.02
CA ILE A 196 -4.20 -15.01 9.19
C ILE A 196 -3.32 -16.16 8.69
N LEU A 197 -3.66 -17.41 9.01
CA LEU A 197 -2.93 -18.60 8.55
C LEU A 197 -2.94 -18.73 7.02
N GLN A 198 -4.05 -18.41 6.36
CA GLN A 198 -4.11 -18.38 4.88
C GLN A 198 -3.14 -17.34 4.31
N LEU A 199 -3.08 -16.14 4.92
CA LEU A 199 -2.15 -15.11 4.50
C LEU A 199 -0.69 -15.53 4.72
N LEU A 200 -0.35 -16.09 5.90
CA LEU A 200 1.00 -16.56 6.22
C LEU A 200 1.48 -17.65 5.26
N LYS A 201 0.58 -18.57 4.83
CA LYS A 201 0.89 -19.60 3.83
C LYS A 201 1.15 -19.01 2.44
N ALA A 202 0.44 -17.94 2.09
CA ALA A 202 0.56 -17.32 0.77
C ALA A 202 1.72 -16.32 0.70
N ASP A 203 2.09 -15.69 1.82
CA ASP A 203 3.16 -14.69 1.90
C ASP A 203 4.25 -15.10 2.91
N PRO A 204 5.25 -15.87 2.50
CA PRO A 204 6.36 -16.28 3.36
C PRO A 204 7.26 -15.12 3.83
N SER A 205 7.11 -13.93 3.25
CA SER A 205 7.86 -12.75 3.71
C SER A 205 7.40 -12.25 5.07
N ILE A 206 6.19 -12.64 5.51
CA ILE A 206 5.70 -12.40 6.87
C ILE A 206 6.34 -13.44 7.78
N ASN A 207 7.42 -13.07 8.44
CA ASN A 207 8.29 -13.99 9.18
C ASN A 207 8.36 -13.73 10.69
N ARG A 208 7.63 -12.73 11.19
CA ARG A 208 7.55 -12.42 12.62
C ARG A 208 6.12 -12.15 13.06
N ILE A 209 5.73 -12.80 14.14
CA ILE A 209 4.41 -12.73 14.76
C ILE A 209 4.59 -12.37 16.23
N GLU A 210 4.09 -11.24 16.66
CA GLU A 210 4.07 -10.85 18.05
C GLU A 210 2.65 -10.99 18.61
N LEU A 211 2.53 -11.68 19.73
CA LEU A 211 1.27 -11.93 20.44
C LEU A 211 1.25 -11.17 21.75
N ASP A 212 0.47 -10.11 21.82
CA ASP A 212 0.33 -9.26 23.00
C ASP A 212 -0.97 -9.58 23.74
N GLY A 213 -0.87 -10.25 24.87
CA GLY A 213 -2.01 -10.61 25.71
C GLY A 213 -2.45 -9.49 26.64
N HIS A 214 -3.76 -9.26 26.70
CA HIS A 214 -4.39 -8.25 27.56
C HIS A 214 -5.60 -8.81 28.29
N SER A 215 -5.90 -8.23 29.46
CA SER A 215 -7.13 -8.44 30.22
C SER A 215 -7.90 -7.12 30.39
N ASP A 216 -9.12 -7.21 30.87
CA ASP A 216 -9.78 -6.08 31.50
C ASP A 216 -9.25 -5.84 32.91
N ASN A 217 -9.83 -4.89 33.63
CA ASN A 217 -9.45 -4.55 35.02
C ASN A 217 -10.28 -5.27 36.08
N SER A 218 -11.02 -6.33 35.74
CA SER A 218 -11.79 -7.13 36.69
C SER A 218 -10.86 -8.10 37.42
N GLY A 219 -10.85 -8.06 38.77
CA GLY A 219 -9.99 -8.91 39.58
C GLY A 219 -8.65 -8.25 39.94
N ASN A 220 -7.72 -9.07 40.48
CA ASN A 220 -6.43 -8.56 40.91
C ASN A 220 -5.39 -8.58 39.76
N ARG A 221 -4.38 -7.73 39.92
CA ARG A 221 -3.35 -7.48 38.87
C ARG A 221 -2.53 -8.73 38.50
N LEU A 222 -2.24 -9.61 39.49
CA LEU A 222 -1.46 -10.82 39.24
C LEU A 222 -2.28 -11.83 38.43
N THR A 223 -3.54 -12.03 38.83
CA THR A 223 -4.50 -12.89 38.10
C THR A 223 -4.70 -12.38 36.69
N ASN A 224 -4.87 -11.08 36.48
CA ASN A 224 -5.03 -10.46 35.15
C ASN A 224 -3.79 -10.65 34.26
N ARG A 225 -2.59 -10.58 34.86
CA ARG A 225 -1.35 -10.86 34.14
C ARG A 225 -1.26 -12.32 33.71
N ASP A 226 -1.59 -13.27 34.63
CA ASP A 226 -1.60 -14.70 34.29
C ASP A 226 -2.68 -15.03 33.24
N LEU A 227 -3.88 -14.46 33.37
CA LEU A 227 -4.96 -14.62 32.38
C LEU A 227 -4.55 -14.14 31.01
N SER A 228 -3.91 -12.98 30.91
CA SER A 228 -3.40 -12.44 29.65
C SER A 228 -2.31 -13.33 29.03
N ARG A 229 -1.44 -13.95 29.87
CA ARG A 229 -0.44 -14.93 29.44
C ARG A 229 -1.10 -16.17 28.85
N ARG A 230 -2.05 -16.78 29.56
CA ARG A 230 -2.76 -18.00 29.10
C ARG A 230 -3.48 -17.76 27.79
N ARG A 231 -4.11 -16.59 27.60
CA ARG A 231 -4.76 -16.20 26.33
C ARG A 231 -3.76 -16.13 25.18
N ALA A 232 -2.62 -15.48 25.40
CA ALA A 232 -1.58 -15.37 24.38
C ALA A 232 -1.00 -16.75 24.01
N LEU A 233 -0.78 -17.62 25.02
CA LEU A 233 -0.34 -19.00 24.78
C LEU A 233 -1.39 -19.84 24.03
N ALA A 234 -2.68 -19.64 24.28
CA ALA A 234 -3.73 -20.33 23.51
C ALA A 234 -3.72 -19.94 22.03
N VAL A 235 -3.44 -18.66 21.69
CA VAL A 235 -3.26 -18.23 20.31
C VAL A 235 -1.97 -18.80 19.72
N GLN A 236 -0.87 -18.79 20.47
CA GLN A 236 0.41 -19.39 20.03
C GLN A 236 0.22 -20.87 19.68
N GLU A 237 -0.39 -21.63 20.56
CA GLU A 237 -0.61 -23.06 20.36
C GLU A 237 -1.47 -23.34 19.13
N TYR A 238 -2.52 -22.51 18.93
CA TYR A 238 -3.35 -22.61 17.73
C TYR A 238 -2.55 -22.37 16.44
N LEU A 239 -1.70 -21.35 16.41
CA LEU A 239 -0.85 -21.04 15.25
C LEU A 239 0.17 -22.16 15.00
N LYS A 240 0.82 -22.68 16.07
CA LYS A 240 1.79 -23.77 15.98
C LYS A 240 1.16 -25.07 15.47
N SER A 241 0.01 -25.44 15.99
CA SER A 241 -0.73 -26.65 15.55
C SER A 241 -1.20 -26.56 14.09
N ASN A 242 -1.27 -25.35 13.52
CA ASN A 242 -1.56 -25.11 12.10
C ASN A 242 -0.32 -24.82 11.23
N GLY A 243 0.87 -25.12 11.75
CA GLY A 243 2.12 -25.15 10.97
C GLY A 243 2.97 -23.88 11.02
N VAL A 244 2.67 -22.92 11.91
CA VAL A 244 3.54 -21.74 12.11
C VAL A 244 4.72 -22.14 13.01
N PRO A 245 5.97 -21.91 12.59
CA PRO A 245 7.15 -22.20 13.40
C PRO A 245 7.19 -21.38 14.69
N GLU A 246 7.52 -22.01 15.81
CA GLU A 246 7.61 -21.32 17.10
C GLU A 246 8.65 -20.20 17.10
N SER A 247 9.73 -20.36 16.34
CA SER A 247 10.77 -19.33 16.17
C SER A 247 10.28 -18.01 15.57
N GLN A 248 9.15 -18.02 14.87
CA GLN A 248 8.52 -16.82 14.31
C GLN A 248 7.57 -16.13 15.31
N ILE A 249 7.23 -16.78 16.44
CA ILE A 249 6.21 -16.30 17.36
C ILE A 249 6.86 -15.78 18.63
N ASN A 250 6.62 -14.52 18.94
CA ASN A 250 7.02 -13.89 20.19
C ASN A 250 5.77 -13.59 21.05
N VAL A 251 5.78 -14.03 22.30
CA VAL A 251 4.64 -13.87 23.22
C VAL A 251 4.98 -12.86 24.29
N ARG A 252 4.12 -11.84 24.42
CA ARG A 252 4.17 -10.85 25.48
C ARG A 252 2.81 -10.79 26.20
N PHE A 253 2.78 -10.39 27.46
CA PHE A 253 1.55 -10.32 28.24
C PHE A 253 1.62 -9.18 29.26
N TYR A 254 0.56 -8.37 29.25
CA TYR A 254 0.52 -7.09 29.94
C TYR A 254 -0.56 -7.00 31.02
N GLY A 255 -1.46 -7.99 31.10
CA GLY A 255 -2.63 -7.92 31.98
C GLY A 255 -3.51 -6.72 31.58
N GLU A 256 -3.91 -5.95 32.61
CA GLU A 256 -4.75 -4.76 32.46
C GLU A 256 -3.99 -3.46 32.12
N ARG A 257 -2.65 -3.52 31.99
CA ARG A 257 -1.76 -2.34 31.98
C ARG A 257 -1.98 -1.42 30.79
N TYR A 258 -2.37 -1.96 29.63
CA TYR A 258 -2.55 -1.22 28.39
C TYR A 258 -3.96 -1.46 27.83
N PRO A 259 -4.99 -0.81 28.38
CA PRO A 259 -6.35 -0.97 27.91
C PRO A 259 -6.51 -0.30 26.54
N LEU A 260 -7.25 -0.92 25.64
CA LEU A 260 -7.59 -0.35 24.34
C LEU A 260 -8.60 0.80 24.48
N VAL A 261 -9.52 0.64 25.43
CA VAL A 261 -10.56 1.61 25.79
C VAL A 261 -10.74 1.63 27.31
N ALA A 262 -11.31 2.70 27.85
CA ALA A 262 -11.60 2.78 29.29
C ALA A 262 -12.49 1.61 29.75
N ASN A 263 -12.17 1.01 30.89
CA ASN A 263 -12.89 -0.16 31.44
C ASN A 263 -14.24 0.18 32.10
N ASN A 264 -14.96 1.19 31.65
CA ASN A 264 -16.14 1.79 32.27
C ASN A 264 -17.48 1.08 31.93
N SER A 265 -17.46 0.13 30.99
CA SER A 265 -18.65 -0.65 30.62
C SER A 265 -18.31 -2.10 30.34
N ALA A 266 -19.30 -3.00 30.39
CA ALA A 266 -19.12 -4.41 30.03
C ALA A 266 -18.61 -4.58 28.58
N ALA A 267 -19.14 -3.77 27.65
CA ALA A 267 -18.71 -3.76 26.26
C ALA A 267 -17.24 -3.34 26.09
N ASN A 268 -16.81 -2.30 26.83
CA ASN A 268 -15.42 -1.85 26.81
C ASN A 268 -14.47 -2.86 27.45
N ARG A 269 -14.86 -3.48 28.57
CA ARG A 269 -14.09 -4.58 29.15
C ARG A 269 -13.94 -5.75 28.20
N ALA A 270 -15.00 -6.10 27.45
CA ALA A 270 -14.93 -7.14 26.41
C ALA A 270 -13.92 -6.81 25.31
N ARG A 271 -13.80 -5.54 24.91
CA ARG A 271 -12.78 -5.09 23.94
C ARG A 271 -11.36 -5.16 24.50
N ASN A 272 -11.19 -4.97 25.80
CA ASN A 272 -9.89 -5.07 26.47
C ASN A 272 -9.43 -6.53 26.65
N ARG A 273 -10.36 -7.49 26.76
CA ARG A 273 -10.06 -8.93 26.81
C ARG A 273 -9.65 -9.44 25.44
N ARG A 274 -8.40 -9.21 25.07
CA ARG A 274 -7.90 -9.52 23.71
C ARG A 274 -6.47 -10.06 23.74
N VAL A 275 -6.12 -10.70 22.65
CA VAL A 275 -4.74 -10.87 22.20
C VAL A 275 -4.58 -10.08 20.91
N THR A 276 -3.63 -9.17 20.86
CA THR A 276 -3.26 -8.48 19.64
C THR A 276 -2.23 -9.33 18.92
N VAL A 277 -2.50 -9.64 17.64
CA VAL A 277 -1.59 -10.35 16.75
C VAL A 277 -0.96 -9.31 15.85
N HIS A 278 0.33 -9.08 15.98
CA HIS A 278 1.09 -8.17 15.17
C HIS A 278 1.96 -8.96 14.20
N LEU A 279 1.71 -8.79 12.90
CA LEU A 279 2.46 -9.42 11.81
C LEU A 279 3.48 -8.44 11.26
N SER A 280 4.71 -8.88 11.03
CA SER A 280 5.75 -8.06 10.41
C SER A 280 6.62 -8.86 9.45
N ARG A 281 7.25 -8.12 8.53
CA ARG A 281 8.26 -8.60 7.61
C ARG A 281 9.59 -8.08 8.10
N GLU A 282 10.35 -8.88 8.81
CA GLU A 282 11.71 -8.51 9.19
C GLU A 282 12.66 -8.90 8.05
N ALA A 283 13.59 -7.99 7.74
CA ALA A 283 14.70 -8.35 6.87
C ALA A 283 15.45 -9.51 7.53
N VAL A 284 15.60 -10.63 6.83
CA VAL A 284 16.51 -11.70 7.26
C VAL A 284 17.91 -11.09 7.17
N VAL A 285 18.44 -10.66 8.30
CA VAL A 285 19.87 -10.34 8.39
C VAL A 285 20.55 -11.69 8.31
N GLU A 286 21.02 -12.07 7.13
CA GLU A 286 21.95 -13.20 7.01
C GLU A 286 23.06 -12.95 8.04
N PRO A 287 23.38 -13.94 8.91
CA PRO A 287 24.51 -13.81 9.80
C PRO A 287 25.71 -13.46 8.93
N ALA A 288 26.30 -12.30 9.17
CA ALA A 288 27.49 -11.89 8.46
C ALA A 288 28.43 -13.08 8.48
N THR A 289 28.74 -13.64 7.31
CA THR A 289 29.73 -14.71 7.15
C THR A 289 30.96 -14.18 7.87
N GLU A 290 31.36 -14.85 8.96
CA GLU A 290 32.53 -14.50 9.73
C GLU A 290 33.67 -14.24 8.71
N ALA A 291 34.13 -13.00 8.67
CA ALA A 291 35.28 -12.64 7.87
C ALA A 291 36.41 -13.62 8.25
N PRO A 292 37.11 -14.20 7.28
CA PRO A 292 38.18 -15.15 7.59
C PRO A 292 39.14 -14.49 8.58
N LYS A 293 39.33 -15.15 9.72
CA LYS A 293 40.22 -14.77 10.79
C LYS A 293 41.57 -14.43 10.16
N ALA A 294 41.96 -13.18 10.22
CA ALA A 294 43.27 -12.74 9.70
C ALA A 294 44.34 -13.63 10.33
N GLU A 295 45.07 -14.33 9.50
CA GLU A 295 46.27 -15.10 9.89
C GLU A 295 47.21 -14.18 10.63
N ASP A 296 47.62 -14.61 11.79
CA ASP A 296 48.57 -14.01 12.72
C ASP A 296 49.91 -13.79 12.00
N LYS A 297 50.09 -12.59 11.45
CA LYS A 297 51.35 -12.20 10.85
C LYS A 297 52.27 -11.79 12.00
N PRO A 298 53.42 -12.43 12.19
CA PRO A 298 54.34 -12.13 13.31
C PRO A 298 54.74 -10.66 13.29
N ALA A 299 54.66 -10.01 14.46
CA ALA A 299 55.04 -8.64 14.67
C ALA A 299 56.54 -8.40 14.35
N PRO A 300 56.91 -7.29 13.72
CA PRO A 300 58.29 -6.93 13.52
C PRO A 300 58.95 -6.59 14.89
N PRO A 301 60.27 -6.86 15.06
CA PRO A 301 60.97 -6.72 16.32
C PRO A 301 61.01 -5.23 16.78
N ALA A 302 60.85 -5.08 18.09
CA ALA A 302 60.84 -3.77 18.78
C ALA A 302 62.11 -2.98 18.52
N ALA A 303 61.96 -1.77 18.10
CA ALA A 303 63.06 -0.76 18.00
C ALA A 303 63.50 -0.33 19.38
N GLU A 304 64.81 -0.30 19.58
CA GLU A 304 65.56 0.13 20.74
C GLU A 304 65.23 1.59 21.19
N PRO A 305 65.17 1.89 22.49
CA PRO A 305 64.77 3.23 22.94
C PRO A 305 65.92 4.24 22.74
N ALA A 306 65.63 5.30 21.99
CA ALA A 306 66.52 6.42 21.77
C ALA A 306 66.67 7.27 23.05
N ALA A 307 67.94 7.67 23.36
CA ALA A 307 68.38 8.47 24.51
C ALA A 307 67.68 9.83 24.64
N PRO A 308 67.61 10.40 25.86
CA PRO A 308 66.89 11.65 26.11
C PRO A 308 67.75 12.89 25.66
N LYS A 309 67.10 13.83 24.99
CA LYS A 309 67.60 15.15 24.61
C LYS A 309 67.58 16.09 25.81
N PRO A 310 68.63 16.97 26.00
CA PRO A 310 68.72 17.90 27.12
C PRO A 310 67.74 19.08 26.97
N PRO A 311 67.44 19.80 28.08
CA PRO A 311 66.43 20.86 28.09
C PRO A 311 66.96 22.17 27.49
N ALA A 312 66.15 22.84 26.69
CA ALA A 312 66.42 24.18 26.17
C ALA A 312 66.00 25.23 27.19
N ALA A 313 66.92 26.19 27.35
CA ALA A 313 66.86 27.28 28.32
C ALA A 313 65.71 28.27 28.12
N SER A 314 65.15 28.68 29.25
CA SER A 314 64.23 29.81 29.40
C SER A 314 64.87 31.14 28.99
N LEU A 315 64.17 31.95 28.20
CA LEU A 315 64.44 33.40 28.15
C LEU A 315 63.13 34.14 28.48
N GLN A 316 63.19 34.75 29.67
CA GLN A 316 62.26 35.79 30.12
C GLN A 316 62.54 37.10 29.34
N GLY A 317 61.49 37.84 29.09
CA GLY A 317 61.59 39.20 28.56
C GLY A 317 60.23 39.90 28.55
N LYS A 318 59.89 40.56 29.62
CA LYS A 318 58.92 41.66 29.75
C LYS A 318 59.65 42.97 29.35
N PRO A 319 59.01 44.17 29.29
CA PRO A 319 57.66 44.64 29.24
C PRO A 319 57.39 45.87 28.31
N THR A 320 56.13 46.39 28.39
CA THR A 320 55.69 47.81 28.21
C THR A 320 55.71 48.39 26.79
N VAL A 321 54.65 48.98 26.33
CA VAL A 321 53.81 50.16 26.69
C VAL A 321 52.45 49.98 26.04
#